data_db4280ee969677b681fb7f5c9dd8e9b3
#
_entry.id   db4280ee969677b681fb7f5c9dd8e9b3
#
_cell.length_a   1.000
_cell.length_b   1.000
_cell.length_c   1.000
_cell.angle_alpha   90.00
_cell.angle_beta   90.00
_cell.angle_gamma   90.00
#
_symmetry.space_group_name_H-M   'P 1'
#
loop_
_entity.id
_entity.type
_entity.pdbx_description
1 polymer ?
#
loop_
_entity_poly.entity_id
_entity_poly.type
_entity_poly.pdbx_seq_one_letter_code
_entity_poly.pdbx_strand_id
1 'polypeptide(L)'
;MKRYFAYDPDAGFETFKTEQEAIDFANSVIDDYRDNAGDGWDEIVGQVCWGEIKQVAMMTNQQPAPPGSDVDYSCDYALGDCTDMVG
;
A
#
# COMPACT_ATOMS: atom_id res chain seq x y z
N MET A 1 -7.19 8.57 5.72
CA MET A 1 -6.44 7.91 4.65
C MET A 1 -5.22 7.21 5.21
N LYS A 2 -4.91 6.06 4.69
CA LYS A 2 -3.74 5.31 5.15
C LYS A 2 -2.48 5.86 4.49
N ARG A 3 -1.48 6.20 5.30
CA ARG A 3 -0.27 6.87 4.84
C ARG A 3 0.96 6.00 4.87
N TYR A 4 0.87 4.81 5.41
CA TYR A 4 2.03 3.93 5.58
C TYR A 4 1.75 2.59 4.96
N PHE A 5 2.80 1.91 4.56
CA PHE A 5 2.67 0.58 3.98
C PHE A 5 3.72 -0.34 4.56
N ALA A 6 3.46 -1.63 4.43
CA ALA A 6 4.47 -2.65 4.66
C ALA A 6 4.32 -3.71 3.57
N TYR A 7 5.40 -4.34 3.20
CA TYR A 7 5.42 -5.32 2.15
C TYR A 7 5.89 -6.67 2.68
N ASP A 8 5.07 -7.69 2.42
CA ASP A 8 5.38 -9.07 2.70
C ASP A 8 5.50 -9.77 1.34
N PRO A 9 6.69 -10.28 0.97
CA PRO A 9 6.85 -10.91 -0.34
C PRO A 9 5.96 -12.13 -0.56
N ASP A 10 5.43 -12.71 0.52
CA ASP A 10 4.53 -13.86 0.41
C ASP A 10 3.07 -13.42 0.33
N ALA A 11 2.66 -12.48 1.14
CA ALA A 11 1.27 -12.03 1.22
C ALA A 11 0.97 -10.77 0.43
N GLY A 12 1.98 -9.96 0.12
CA GLY A 12 1.82 -8.77 -0.67
C GLY A 12 1.88 -7.49 0.13
N PHE A 13 1.31 -6.45 -0.45
CA PHE A 13 1.39 -5.09 0.04
C PHE A 13 0.19 -4.81 0.96
N GLU A 14 0.44 -4.16 2.09
CA GLU A 14 -0.62 -3.80 3.04
C GLU A 14 -0.45 -2.34 3.44
N THR A 15 -1.55 -1.66 3.72
CA THR A 15 -1.50 -0.25 4.09
C THR A 15 -2.05 -0.03 5.49
N PHE A 16 -1.55 1.01 6.16
CA PHE A 16 -1.85 1.28 7.56
C PHE A 16 -2.00 2.77 7.80
N LYS A 17 -2.74 3.12 8.85
CA LYS A 17 -2.96 4.53 9.21
C LYS A 17 -1.79 5.12 9.99
N THR A 18 -1.04 4.30 10.70
CA THR A 18 0.07 4.78 11.53
C THR A 18 1.34 4.05 11.18
N GLU A 19 2.45 4.74 11.44
CA GLU A 19 3.78 4.18 11.27
C GLU A 19 3.98 2.94 12.13
N GLN A 20 3.50 2.99 13.37
CA GLN A 20 3.68 1.88 14.28
C GLN A 20 2.98 0.62 13.79
N GLU A 21 1.80 0.77 13.20
CA GLU A 21 1.11 -0.38 12.64
C GLU A 21 1.90 -1.02 11.50
N ALA A 22 2.50 -0.20 10.64
CA ALA A 22 3.31 -0.72 9.54
C ALA A 22 4.55 -1.43 10.07
N ILE A 23 5.21 -0.86 11.07
CA ILE A 23 6.38 -1.45 11.70
C ILE A 23 6.01 -2.79 12.35
N ASP A 24 4.91 -2.82 13.10
CA ASP A 24 4.47 -4.03 13.78
C ASP A 24 4.17 -5.14 12.78
N PHE A 25 3.54 -4.79 11.67
CA PHE A 25 3.26 -5.77 10.63
C PHE A 25 4.56 -6.32 10.04
N ALA A 26 5.49 -5.45 9.69
CA ALA A 26 6.77 -5.88 9.12
C ALA A 26 7.52 -6.79 10.10
N ASN A 27 7.52 -6.46 11.38
CA ASN A 27 8.17 -7.28 12.38
C ASN A 27 7.50 -8.65 12.53
N SER A 28 6.16 -8.70 12.44
CA SER A 28 5.46 -9.97 12.55
C SER A 28 5.77 -10.87 11.36
N VAL A 29 5.93 -10.28 10.17
CA VAL A 29 6.31 -11.04 8.99
C VAL A 29 7.70 -11.63 9.16
N ILE A 30 8.64 -10.85 9.64
CA ILE A 30 10.00 -11.33 9.90
C ILE A 30 9.99 -12.44 10.94
N ASP A 31 9.15 -12.33 11.97
CA ASP A 31 9.04 -13.37 12.98
C ASP A 31 8.53 -14.68 12.40
N ASP A 32 7.60 -14.62 11.46
CA ASP A 32 7.12 -15.81 10.78
C ASP A 32 8.24 -16.48 9.99
N TYR A 33 9.05 -15.69 9.29
CA TYR A 33 10.20 -16.25 8.58
C TYR A 33 11.22 -16.83 9.55
N ARG A 34 11.40 -16.18 10.69
CA ARG A 34 12.33 -16.67 11.72
C ARG A 34 11.92 -18.05 12.25
N ASP A 35 10.62 -18.24 12.45
CA ASP A 35 10.12 -19.52 12.96
C ASP A 35 10.38 -20.66 11.98
N ASN A 36 10.54 -20.33 10.70
CA ASN A 36 10.80 -21.32 9.66
C ASN A 36 12.26 -21.35 9.22
N ALA A 37 13.14 -20.69 9.94
CA ALA A 37 14.54 -20.53 9.55
C ALA A 37 15.46 -21.59 10.14
N GLY A 38 14.92 -22.72 10.56
CA GLY A 38 15.73 -23.77 11.21
C GLY A 38 16.89 -24.26 10.36
N ASP A 39 16.69 -24.32 9.04
CA ASP A 39 17.73 -24.73 8.11
C ASP A 39 18.34 -23.55 7.34
N GLY A 40 18.00 -22.34 7.74
CA GLY A 40 18.46 -21.12 7.08
C GLY A 40 17.30 -20.22 6.72
N TRP A 41 17.58 -18.94 6.61
CA TRP A 41 16.57 -17.95 6.24
C TRP A 41 16.26 -18.01 4.76
N ASP A 42 14.98 -17.78 4.44
CA ASP A 42 14.56 -17.61 3.05
C ASP A 42 15.13 -16.28 2.54
N GLU A 43 15.69 -16.29 1.34
CA GLU A 43 16.30 -15.10 0.76
C GLU A 43 15.30 -13.97 0.60
N ILE A 44 14.02 -14.28 0.38
CA ILE A 44 13.02 -13.24 0.14
C ILE A 44 12.72 -12.42 1.38
N VAL A 45 13.14 -12.86 2.56
CA VAL A 45 12.91 -12.07 3.78
C VAL A 45 13.52 -10.68 3.67
N GLY A 46 14.58 -10.53 2.91
CA GLY A 46 15.19 -9.22 2.68
C GLY A 46 14.32 -8.25 1.92
N GLN A 47 13.20 -8.70 1.36
CA GLN A 47 12.26 -7.83 0.68
C GLN A 47 11.20 -7.25 1.61
N VAL A 48 11.10 -7.74 2.84
CA VAL A 48 10.17 -7.17 3.82
C VAL A 48 10.59 -5.73 4.09
N CYS A 49 9.63 -4.83 3.98
CA CYS A 49 9.92 -3.40 4.19
C CYS A 49 8.66 -2.67 4.59
N TRP A 50 8.84 -1.46 5.07
CA TRP A 50 7.72 -0.55 5.33
C TRP A 50 8.16 0.86 4.96
N GLY A 51 7.18 1.73 4.79
CA GLY A 51 7.50 3.11 4.45
C GLY A 51 6.30 4.00 4.50
N GLU A 52 6.53 5.27 4.21
CA GLU A 52 5.48 6.27 4.14
C GLU A 52 5.05 6.45 2.69
N ILE A 53 3.75 6.47 2.48
CA ILE A 53 3.20 6.74 1.16
C ILE A 53 3.16 8.24 0.96
N LYS A 54 3.88 8.72 -0.04
CA LYS A 54 3.94 10.15 -0.31
C LYS A 54 2.81 10.61 -1.21
N GLN A 55 2.48 9.82 -2.20
CA GLN A 55 1.44 10.16 -3.16
C GLN A 55 0.66 8.90 -3.53
N VAL A 56 -0.60 9.09 -3.83
CA VAL A 56 -1.46 8.02 -4.33
C VAL A 56 -2.21 8.52 -5.54
N ALA A 57 -2.67 7.58 -6.36
CA ALA A 57 -3.52 7.94 -7.49
C ALA A 57 -4.87 8.43 -6.98
N MET A 58 -5.30 9.56 -7.45
CA MET A 58 -6.57 10.17 -7.09
C MET A 58 -7.36 10.47 -8.33
N MET A 59 -8.68 10.32 -8.24
CA MET A 59 -9.56 10.61 -9.36
C MET A 59 -9.58 12.11 -9.63
N THR A 60 -9.42 12.46 -10.89
CA THR A 60 -9.46 13.86 -11.35
C THR A 60 -10.33 13.97 -12.58
N ASN A 61 -10.75 15.18 -12.89
CA ASN A 61 -11.46 15.49 -14.12
C ASN A 61 -12.68 14.58 -14.35
N GLN A 62 -13.42 14.29 -13.31
CA GLN A 62 -14.63 13.48 -13.43
C GLN A 62 -15.66 14.22 -14.26
N GLN A 63 -16.14 13.60 -15.32
CA GLN A 63 -17.11 14.18 -16.23
C GLN A 63 -18.15 13.14 -16.60
N PRO A 64 -19.36 13.59 -16.96
CA PRO A 64 -20.37 12.66 -17.45
C PRO A 64 -19.86 11.92 -18.68
N ALA A 65 -20.19 10.64 -18.77
CA ALA A 65 -19.79 9.84 -19.90
C ALA A 65 -20.53 10.29 -21.16
N PRO A 66 -19.90 10.13 -22.34
CA PRO A 66 -20.58 10.47 -23.60
C PRO A 66 -21.82 9.61 -23.81
N PRO A 67 -22.82 10.10 -24.55
CA PRO A 67 -23.99 9.29 -24.88
C PRO A 67 -23.59 8.00 -25.57
N GLY A 68 -24.23 6.91 -25.18
CA GLY A 68 -23.92 5.61 -25.77
C GLY A 68 -22.80 4.86 -25.11
N SER A 69 -22.16 5.45 -24.11
CA SER A 69 -21.10 4.80 -23.36
C SER A 69 -21.68 3.78 -22.40
N ASP A 70 -20.91 2.73 -22.15
CA ASP A 70 -21.30 1.70 -21.17
C ASP A 70 -21.01 2.11 -19.74
N VAL A 71 -20.36 3.26 -19.54
CA VAL A 71 -20.01 3.74 -18.21
C VAL A 71 -20.79 5.01 -17.89
N ASP A 72 -20.99 5.27 -16.61
CA ASP A 72 -21.77 6.41 -16.15
C ASP A 72 -20.99 7.72 -16.19
N TYR A 73 -19.68 7.65 -16.14
CA TYR A 73 -18.85 8.84 -16.15
C TYR A 73 -17.46 8.50 -16.68
N SER A 74 -16.72 9.52 -17.04
CA SER A 74 -15.32 9.37 -17.37
C SER A 74 -14.49 10.19 -16.37
N CYS A 75 -13.27 9.77 -16.16
CA CYS A 75 -12.37 10.46 -15.26
C CYS A 75 -10.93 10.15 -15.64
N ASP A 76 -10.05 10.86 -15.02
CA ASP A 76 -8.62 10.59 -15.10
C ASP A 76 -8.10 10.33 -13.70
N TYR A 77 -6.88 9.90 -13.57
CA TYR A 77 -6.20 9.74 -12.30
C TYR A 77 -4.87 10.42 -12.36
N ALA A 78 -4.48 11.02 -11.26
CA ALA A 78 -3.18 11.65 -11.14
C ALA A 78 -2.70 11.44 -9.71
N LEU A 79 -1.39 11.51 -9.52
CA LEU A 79 -0.83 11.40 -8.18
C LEU A 79 -1.18 12.63 -7.37
N GLY A 80 -1.63 12.39 -6.15
CA GLY A 80 -1.92 13.46 -5.20
C GLY A 80 -1.27 13.16 -3.87
N ASP A 81 -1.00 14.19 -3.09
CA ASP A 81 -0.31 14.04 -1.82
C ASP A 81 -1.20 13.42 -0.76
N CYS A 82 -0.66 12.43 -0.05
CA CYS A 82 -1.37 11.85 1.08
C CYS A 82 -1.37 12.76 2.29
N THR A 83 -0.52 13.76 2.31
CA THR A 83 -0.29 14.56 3.51
C THR A 83 -1.31 15.64 3.71
N ASP A 84 -2.15 15.88 2.73
CA ASP A 84 -3.15 16.92 2.83
C ASP A 84 -4.37 16.51 3.62
N MET A 85 -4.35 15.33 4.14
CA MET A 85 -5.47 14.83 4.91
C MET A 85 -5.48 15.54 6.22
N VAL A 86 -6.10 16.61 6.21
CA VAL A 86 -6.19 17.40 7.37
C VAL A 86 -6.95 16.70 8.40
N GLY A 87 -6.28 16.34 9.31
CA GLY A 87 -6.84 15.81 10.53
C GLY A 87 -8.03 15.13 10.25
#